data_59a5a34ee9e68c1692d652a539ed3fb5
#
_entry.id   59a5a34ee9e68c1692d652a539ed3fb5
#
_cell.length_a   1.000
_cell.length_b   1.000
_cell.length_c   1.000
_cell.angle_alpha   90.00
_cell.angle_beta   90.00
_cell.angle_gamma   90.00
#
_symmetry.space_group_name_H-M   'P 1'
#
loop_
_entity.id
_entity.type
_entity.pdbx_description
1 polymer ?
#
loop_
_entity_poly.entity_id
_entity_poly.type
_entity_poly.pdbx_seq_one_letter_code
_entity_poly.pdbx_strand_id
1 'polypeptide(L)'
;FVSRQPSATPRDGVIYLSASTYHTLKLEDYSHCKISTVGELKECERLYFRLNNEPTSSDNYLILKGKQTQRAGAVISGTSSIATIIPRYASLLKKPINQRKIDLKKCEKSGFWYMRLIPDYEYKVHDLDNPPKEKVIYKIIYNGHIKNIGETNNLPRRLKEKKNQGVPMDEVYYSLMNTCSDDERKNWESFHIKKYVKEHGGLPPHNYQLGRNTTQ
;
A
#
# COMPACT_ATOMS: atom_id res chain seq x y z
N PHE A 1 -23.28 -0.79 -11.73
CA PHE A 1 -21.83 -0.81 -12.07
C PHE A 1 -21.07 -0.55 -10.78
N VAL A 2 -20.47 -1.59 -10.20
CA VAL A 2 -19.52 -1.40 -9.09
C VAL A 2 -18.27 -0.77 -9.72
N SER A 3 -18.01 0.49 -9.44
CA SER A 3 -16.79 1.18 -9.84
C SER A 3 -15.60 0.43 -9.25
N ARG A 4 -14.91 -0.36 -10.08
CA ARG A 4 -13.68 -1.02 -9.64
C ARG A 4 -12.63 0.06 -9.40
N GLN A 5 -12.02 0.03 -8.21
CA GLN A 5 -10.92 0.95 -7.87
C GLN A 5 -9.80 0.88 -8.91
N PRO A 6 -9.22 2.03 -9.31
CA PRO A 6 -8.03 2.04 -10.16
C PRO A 6 -6.92 1.24 -9.52
N SER A 7 -6.21 0.41 -10.30
CA SER A 7 -5.16 -0.46 -9.78
C SER A 7 -4.01 -0.64 -10.74
N ALA A 8 -2.83 -0.90 -10.20
CA ALA A 8 -1.60 -1.23 -10.91
C ALA A 8 -1.09 -2.62 -10.48
N THR A 9 -0.46 -3.34 -11.41
CA THR A 9 0.17 -4.63 -11.14
C THR A 9 1.60 -4.60 -11.64
N PRO A 10 2.61 -4.54 -10.75
CA PRO A 10 4.02 -4.65 -11.11
C PRO A 10 4.34 -5.99 -11.77
N ARG A 11 5.10 -5.94 -12.87
CA ARG A 11 5.66 -7.08 -13.59
C ARG A 11 7.11 -6.77 -13.96
N ASP A 12 7.85 -7.76 -14.41
CA ASP A 12 9.24 -7.55 -14.84
C ASP A 12 9.29 -6.54 -16.00
N GLY A 13 10.00 -5.44 -15.77
CA GLY A 13 10.20 -4.36 -16.74
C GLY A 13 8.98 -3.51 -17.06
N VAL A 14 7.79 -3.80 -16.48
CA VAL A 14 6.56 -3.05 -16.76
C VAL A 14 5.66 -2.91 -15.55
N ILE A 15 4.81 -1.88 -15.54
CA ILE A 15 3.68 -1.77 -14.61
C ILE A 15 2.40 -1.82 -15.43
N TYR A 16 1.60 -2.86 -15.23
CA TYR A 16 0.30 -3.00 -15.88
C TYR A 16 -0.75 -2.17 -15.12
N LEU A 17 -1.47 -1.33 -15.83
CA LEU A 17 -2.58 -0.51 -15.34
C LEU A 17 -3.90 -1.14 -15.76
N SER A 18 -4.83 -1.34 -14.84
CA SER A 18 -6.13 -1.96 -15.12
C SER A 18 -6.99 -1.10 -16.08
N ALA A 19 -8.00 -1.71 -16.69
CA ALA A 19 -8.96 -0.98 -17.53
C ALA A 19 -9.67 0.13 -16.73
N SER A 20 -10.01 -0.11 -15.46
CA SER A 20 -10.55 0.93 -14.57
C SER A 20 -9.58 2.10 -14.40
N THR A 21 -8.28 1.82 -14.27
CA THR A 21 -7.23 2.85 -14.21
C THR A 21 -7.16 3.63 -15.51
N TYR A 22 -7.21 2.93 -16.65
CA TYR A 22 -7.18 3.55 -17.96
C TYR A 22 -8.25 4.65 -18.11
N HIS A 23 -9.49 4.34 -17.76
CA HIS A 23 -10.60 5.28 -17.84
C HIS A 23 -10.55 6.37 -16.75
N THR A 24 -10.21 6.01 -15.51
CA THR A 24 -10.19 6.98 -14.40
C THR A 24 -9.11 8.04 -14.58
N LEU A 25 -7.95 7.65 -15.12
CA LEU A 25 -6.82 8.54 -15.36
C LEU A 25 -6.84 9.18 -16.76
N LYS A 26 -7.82 8.84 -17.60
CA LYS A 26 -7.91 9.29 -18.99
C LYS A 26 -6.59 9.06 -19.74
N LEU A 27 -6.07 7.83 -19.67
CA LEU A 27 -4.75 7.50 -20.24
C LEU A 27 -4.69 7.64 -21.77
N GLU A 28 -5.84 7.74 -22.44
CA GLU A 28 -5.95 8.10 -23.87
C GLU A 28 -5.26 9.43 -24.19
N ASP A 29 -5.29 10.37 -23.25
CA ASP A 29 -4.77 11.72 -23.44
C ASP A 29 -3.25 11.82 -23.22
N TYR A 30 -2.59 10.74 -22.75
CA TYR A 30 -1.18 10.77 -22.36
C TYR A 30 -0.35 9.70 -23.09
N SER A 31 0.90 10.03 -23.38
CA SER A 31 1.86 9.10 -23.99
C SER A 31 2.98 8.67 -23.05
N HIS A 32 3.26 9.45 -22.02
CA HIS A 32 4.37 9.22 -21.09
C HIS A 32 3.93 9.32 -19.64
N CYS A 33 4.72 8.69 -18.77
CA CYS A 33 4.56 8.75 -17.34
C CYS A 33 5.91 8.99 -16.66
N LYS A 34 6.00 10.01 -15.84
CA LYS A 34 7.13 10.18 -14.93
C LYS A 34 6.81 9.48 -13.62
N ILE A 35 7.70 8.58 -13.18
CA ILE A 35 7.62 7.93 -11.88
C ILE A 35 8.59 8.64 -10.93
N SER A 36 8.10 9.02 -9.77
CA SER A 36 8.88 9.70 -8.73
C SER A 36 8.62 9.10 -7.35
N THR A 37 9.54 9.35 -6.43
CA THR A 37 9.49 8.92 -5.03
C THR A 37 9.63 10.13 -4.11
N VAL A 38 9.29 9.95 -2.84
CA VAL A 38 9.55 10.94 -1.79
C VAL A 38 10.41 10.27 -0.72
N GLY A 39 11.48 10.95 -0.30
CA GLY A 39 12.45 10.43 0.68
C GLY A 39 13.49 9.50 0.08
N GLU A 40 14.19 8.77 0.94
CA GLU A 40 15.23 7.84 0.53
C GLU A 40 14.65 6.63 -0.21
N LEU A 41 15.32 6.18 -1.29
CA LEU A 41 14.88 5.07 -2.13
C LEU A 41 14.74 3.76 -1.35
N LYS A 42 15.60 3.51 -0.37
CA LYS A 42 15.56 2.33 0.51
C LYS A 42 14.31 2.28 1.40
N GLU A 43 13.81 3.45 1.80
CA GLU A 43 12.63 3.62 2.64
C GLU A 43 11.38 4.02 1.84
N CYS A 44 11.45 3.98 0.50
CA CYS A 44 10.37 4.41 -0.37
C CYS A 44 9.06 3.67 -0.07
N GLU A 45 8.05 4.42 0.32
CA GLU A 45 6.72 3.90 0.67
C GLU A 45 5.72 4.02 -0.48
N ARG A 46 5.96 4.94 -1.43
CA ARG A 46 5.02 5.27 -2.50
C ARG A 46 5.75 5.56 -3.79
N LEU A 47 5.19 5.07 -4.91
CA LEU A 47 5.58 5.51 -6.26
C LEU A 47 4.50 6.44 -6.79
N TYR A 48 4.87 7.65 -7.12
CA TYR A 48 3.99 8.67 -7.69
C TYR A 48 4.07 8.65 -9.21
N PHE A 49 2.92 8.79 -9.86
CA PHE A 49 2.76 8.80 -11.30
C PHE A 49 2.30 10.18 -11.77
N ARG A 50 3.12 10.84 -12.56
CA ARG A 50 2.78 12.07 -13.28
C ARG A 50 2.63 11.74 -14.78
N LEU A 51 1.44 11.95 -15.31
CA LEU A 51 1.13 11.72 -16.70
C LEU A 51 1.49 12.96 -17.53
N ASN A 52 2.05 12.78 -18.73
CA ASN A 52 2.42 13.85 -19.65
C ASN A 52 2.40 13.36 -21.11
N ASN A 53 2.40 14.30 -22.06
CA ASN A 53 2.35 13.99 -23.48
C ASN A 53 3.73 13.99 -24.13
N GLU A 54 4.69 14.66 -23.53
CA GLU A 54 6.05 14.77 -24.03
C GLU A 54 7.07 14.31 -23.00
N PRO A 55 8.14 13.63 -23.42
CA PRO A 55 9.23 13.31 -22.52
C PRO A 55 9.97 14.61 -22.13
N THR A 56 9.80 15.06 -20.90
CA THR A 56 10.48 16.24 -20.37
C THR A 56 11.88 15.93 -19.84
N SER A 57 12.25 14.66 -19.73
CA SER A 57 13.55 14.18 -19.28
C SER A 57 13.73 12.69 -19.61
N SER A 58 14.96 12.18 -19.49
CA SER A 58 15.29 10.75 -19.64
C SER A 58 14.56 9.83 -18.62
N ASP A 59 13.93 10.41 -17.60
CA ASP A 59 13.24 9.67 -16.53
C ASP A 59 11.76 9.40 -16.83
N ASN A 60 11.30 9.68 -18.06
CA ASN A 60 9.94 9.40 -18.45
C ASN A 60 9.79 7.99 -19.02
N TYR A 61 8.77 7.31 -18.59
CA TYR A 61 8.40 5.98 -19.04
C TYR A 61 7.28 6.06 -20.08
N LEU A 62 7.40 5.26 -21.13
CA LEU A 62 6.40 5.21 -22.20
C LEU A 62 5.12 4.50 -21.71
N ILE A 63 3.96 5.07 -22.00
CA ILE A 63 2.66 4.43 -21.79
C ILE A 63 2.26 3.71 -23.08
N LEU A 64 2.30 2.38 -23.05
CA LEU A 64 1.86 1.54 -24.14
C LEU A 64 0.37 1.24 -24.00
N LYS A 65 -0.41 1.67 -24.99
CA LYS A 65 -1.85 1.42 -25.08
C LYS A 65 -2.07 0.21 -26.00
N GLY A 66 -2.76 -0.83 -25.54
CA GLY A 66 -3.08 -1.99 -26.38
C GLY A 66 -4.07 -1.61 -27.50
N LYS A 67 -4.06 -2.32 -28.63
CA LYS A 67 -4.99 -2.08 -29.75
C LYS A 67 -6.49 -2.30 -29.40
N GLN A 68 -6.79 -2.96 -28.28
CA GLN A 68 -8.14 -3.15 -27.72
C GLN A 68 -8.31 -2.41 -26.40
N THR A 69 -7.92 -1.16 -26.36
CA THR A 69 -7.61 -0.37 -25.15
C THR A 69 -8.76 -0.16 -24.17
N GLN A 70 -9.99 -0.14 -24.61
CA GLN A 70 -11.15 0.09 -23.72
C GLN A 70 -11.40 -1.07 -22.73
N ARG A 71 -10.91 -2.29 -23.00
CA ARG A 71 -11.08 -3.47 -22.14
C ARG A 71 -9.78 -3.96 -21.51
N ALA A 72 -8.63 -3.60 -22.04
CA ALA A 72 -7.35 -4.21 -21.70
C ALA A 72 -6.46 -3.40 -20.72
N GLY A 73 -6.75 -2.11 -20.50
CA GLY A 73 -5.89 -1.23 -19.70
C GLY A 73 -4.67 -0.71 -20.48
N ALA A 74 -3.62 -0.31 -19.76
CA ALA A 74 -2.37 0.21 -20.33
C ALA A 74 -1.14 -0.38 -19.63
N VAL A 75 0.04 -0.16 -20.20
CA VAL A 75 1.32 -0.63 -19.64
C VAL A 75 2.29 0.55 -19.60
N ILE A 76 2.90 0.79 -18.44
CA ILE A 76 4.08 1.66 -18.31
C ILE A 76 5.29 0.76 -18.53
N SER A 77 6.08 1.04 -19.57
CA SER A 77 7.23 0.23 -19.97
C SER A 77 8.55 0.80 -19.42
N GLY A 78 9.61 0.00 -19.42
CA GLY A 78 10.96 0.42 -19.03
C GLY A 78 11.18 0.52 -17.52
N THR A 79 10.34 -0.12 -16.70
CA THR A 79 10.41 0.01 -15.23
C THR A 79 11.41 -0.93 -14.54
N SER A 80 12.27 -1.63 -15.28
CA SER A 80 13.29 -2.56 -14.72
C SER A 80 14.22 -1.85 -13.72
N SER A 81 14.63 -0.60 -14.01
CA SER A 81 15.47 0.19 -13.13
C SER A 81 14.85 0.45 -11.75
N ILE A 82 13.51 0.50 -11.65
CA ILE A 82 12.81 0.71 -10.38
C ILE A 82 13.11 -0.42 -9.39
N ALA A 83 13.12 -1.67 -9.89
CA ALA A 83 13.44 -2.84 -9.05
C ALA A 83 14.88 -2.83 -8.56
N THR A 84 15.81 -2.25 -9.33
CA THR A 84 17.23 -2.15 -8.95
C THR A 84 17.44 -1.14 -7.83
N ILE A 85 16.70 -0.03 -7.83
CA ILE A 85 16.94 1.08 -6.90
C ILE A 85 15.95 1.12 -5.71
N ILE A 86 14.80 0.44 -5.81
CA ILE A 86 13.77 0.41 -4.76
C ILE A 86 13.56 -1.02 -4.25
N PRO A 87 14.18 -1.40 -3.11
CA PRO A 87 14.11 -2.78 -2.58
C PRO A 87 12.67 -3.27 -2.33
N ARG A 88 11.77 -2.39 -1.88
CA ARG A 88 10.35 -2.74 -1.65
C ARG A 88 9.62 -3.08 -2.95
N TYR A 89 9.91 -2.38 -4.04
CA TYR A 89 9.37 -2.72 -5.36
C TYR A 89 9.93 -4.07 -5.85
N ALA A 90 11.23 -4.31 -5.69
CA ALA A 90 11.84 -5.59 -5.99
C ALA A 90 11.21 -6.75 -5.19
N SER A 91 10.88 -6.53 -3.92
CA SER A 91 10.19 -7.51 -3.08
C SER A 91 8.78 -7.82 -3.58
N LEU A 92 8.05 -6.84 -4.13
CA LEU A 92 6.77 -7.09 -4.79
C LEU A 92 6.91 -8.02 -6.01
N LEU A 93 7.95 -7.87 -6.80
CA LEU A 93 8.18 -8.71 -7.97
C LEU A 93 8.47 -10.18 -7.63
N LYS A 94 8.86 -10.50 -6.40
CA LYS A 94 9.03 -11.87 -5.91
C LYS A 94 7.70 -12.58 -5.59
N LYS A 95 6.61 -11.84 -5.40
CA LYS A 95 5.28 -12.41 -5.13
C LYS A 95 4.64 -12.99 -6.40
N PRO A 96 3.71 -13.94 -6.28
CA PRO A 96 2.85 -14.35 -7.39
C PRO A 96 2.09 -13.17 -8.01
N ILE A 97 1.86 -13.21 -9.31
CA ILE A 97 1.27 -12.07 -10.05
C ILE A 97 -0.09 -11.62 -9.49
N ASN A 98 -0.92 -12.57 -9.07
CA ASN A 98 -2.23 -12.29 -8.47
C ASN A 98 -2.15 -11.57 -7.11
N GLN A 99 -0.98 -11.56 -6.47
CA GLN A 99 -0.73 -10.87 -5.20
C GLN A 99 -0.02 -9.52 -5.38
N ARG A 100 0.32 -9.12 -6.62
CA ARG A 100 1.02 -7.87 -6.92
C ARG A 100 0.07 -6.71 -7.23
N LYS A 101 -1.23 -6.95 -7.30
CA LYS A 101 -2.22 -5.91 -7.60
C LYS A 101 -2.30 -4.92 -6.43
N ILE A 102 -2.14 -3.65 -6.74
CA ILE A 102 -2.16 -2.55 -5.77
C ILE A 102 -3.14 -1.49 -6.26
N ASP A 103 -3.99 -1.01 -5.36
CA ASP A 103 -4.91 0.08 -5.67
C ASP A 103 -4.15 1.40 -5.81
N LEU A 104 -4.47 2.16 -6.85
CA LEU A 104 -3.96 3.51 -7.05
C LEU A 104 -4.80 4.50 -6.26
N LYS A 105 -4.15 5.45 -5.61
CA LYS A 105 -4.78 6.54 -4.89
C LYS A 105 -4.34 7.88 -5.45
N LYS A 106 -5.24 8.87 -5.42
CA LYS A 106 -4.92 10.24 -5.77
C LYS A 106 -4.41 10.98 -4.54
N CYS A 107 -3.30 11.68 -4.68
CA CYS A 107 -2.79 12.58 -3.64
C CYS A 107 -3.57 13.90 -3.72
N GLU A 108 -4.30 14.25 -2.68
CA GLU A 108 -5.12 15.47 -2.65
C GLU A 108 -4.28 16.75 -2.81
N LYS A 109 -3.09 16.78 -2.20
CA LYS A 109 -2.20 17.96 -2.24
C LYS A 109 -1.56 18.22 -3.61
N SER A 110 -1.10 17.15 -4.29
CA SER A 110 -0.37 17.27 -5.56
C SER A 110 -1.21 16.94 -6.79
N GLY A 111 -2.36 16.30 -6.60
CA GLY A 111 -3.18 15.77 -7.68
C GLY A 111 -2.59 14.54 -8.38
N PHE A 112 -1.38 14.11 -8.02
CA PHE A 112 -0.73 12.93 -8.61
C PHE A 112 -1.36 11.64 -8.12
N TRP A 113 -1.33 10.63 -8.97
CA TRP A 113 -1.67 9.27 -8.57
C TRP A 113 -0.45 8.57 -7.98
N TYR A 114 -0.66 7.68 -7.03
CA TYR A 114 0.41 6.90 -6.43
C TYR A 114 0.01 5.46 -6.13
N MET A 115 1.00 4.60 -6.18
CA MET A 115 0.96 3.20 -5.75
C MET A 115 1.71 3.08 -4.43
N ARG A 116 1.11 2.43 -3.43
CA ARG A 116 1.77 2.16 -2.15
C ARG A 116 2.60 0.89 -2.25
N LEU A 117 3.80 0.96 -1.71
CA LEU A 117 4.71 -0.19 -1.60
C LEU A 117 4.66 -0.85 -0.23
N ILE A 118 3.87 -0.27 0.70
CA ILE A 118 3.67 -0.76 2.07
C ILE A 118 2.17 -0.80 2.37
N PRO A 119 1.73 -1.66 3.29
CA PRO A 119 0.41 -1.56 3.91
C PRO A 119 0.34 -0.23 4.67
N ASP A 120 -0.78 0.50 4.61
CA ASP A 120 -0.91 1.84 5.21
C ASP A 120 -2.32 2.07 5.78
N TYR A 121 -2.91 1.00 6.33
CA TYR A 121 -4.21 1.06 7.02
C TYR A 121 -5.33 1.64 6.15
N GLU A 122 -5.50 1.06 4.95
CA GLU A 122 -6.39 1.56 3.89
C GLU A 122 -7.87 1.52 4.24
N TYR A 123 -8.23 0.66 5.17
CA TYR A 123 -9.62 0.41 5.55
C TYR A 123 -9.88 0.86 6.99
N LYS A 124 -11.09 1.36 7.23
CA LYS A 124 -11.62 1.64 8.57
C LYS A 124 -12.66 0.58 8.93
N VAL A 125 -12.65 0.12 10.16
CA VAL A 125 -13.75 -0.69 10.71
C VAL A 125 -14.94 0.23 10.93
N HIS A 126 -16.05 -0.01 10.24
CA HIS A 126 -17.26 0.80 10.34
C HIS A 126 -18.11 0.45 11.56
N ASP A 127 -18.11 -0.84 11.93
CA ASP A 127 -18.82 -1.37 13.09
C ASP A 127 -17.82 -2.12 13.97
N LEU A 128 -17.50 -1.55 15.15
CA LEU A 128 -16.54 -2.13 16.09
C LEU A 128 -17.08 -3.39 16.81
N ASP A 129 -18.37 -3.59 16.83
CA ASP A 129 -18.97 -4.79 17.41
C ASP A 129 -19.01 -5.96 16.40
N ASN A 130 -18.91 -5.64 15.09
CA ASN A 130 -18.88 -6.63 14.03
C ASN A 130 -17.75 -6.36 13.00
N PRO A 131 -16.49 -6.38 13.41
CA PRO A 131 -15.36 -6.14 12.51
C PRO A 131 -15.15 -7.31 11.54
N PRO A 132 -14.55 -7.07 10.35
CA PRO A 132 -14.35 -8.13 9.34
C PRO A 132 -13.41 -9.22 9.87
N LYS A 133 -13.74 -10.49 9.56
CA LYS A 133 -12.92 -11.66 9.94
C LYS A 133 -11.80 -11.88 8.92
N GLU A 134 -10.73 -11.06 9.03
CA GLU A 134 -9.66 -11.01 8.05
C GLU A 134 -8.29 -11.13 8.72
N LYS A 135 -7.27 -11.55 7.93
CA LYS A 135 -5.86 -11.44 8.30
C LYS A 135 -5.40 -10.02 8.02
N VAL A 136 -4.93 -9.31 9.03
CA VAL A 136 -4.65 -7.87 8.92
C VAL A 136 -3.42 -7.45 9.75
N ILE A 137 -2.85 -6.31 9.37
CA ILE A 137 -2.23 -5.41 10.33
C ILE A 137 -3.26 -4.31 10.65
N TYR A 138 -3.26 -3.85 11.89
CA TYR A 138 -4.25 -2.86 12.35
C TYR A 138 -3.62 -1.84 13.29
N LYS A 139 -4.26 -0.68 13.42
CA LYS A 139 -4.01 0.31 14.48
C LYS A 139 -5.31 0.66 15.19
N ILE A 140 -5.25 0.77 16.50
CA ILE A 140 -6.35 1.25 17.36
C ILE A 140 -6.09 2.70 17.69
N ILE A 141 -7.10 3.53 17.50
CA ILE A 141 -7.08 4.97 17.82
C ILE A 141 -8.11 5.24 18.91
N TYR A 142 -7.75 6.14 19.83
CA TYR A 142 -8.65 6.70 20.83
C TYR A 142 -8.32 8.18 21.07
N ASN A 143 -9.32 9.04 20.97
CA ASN A 143 -9.18 10.50 21.03
C ASN A 143 -8.11 11.02 20.04
N GLY A 144 -8.13 10.52 18.80
CA GLY A 144 -7.20 10.91 17.74
C GLY A 144 -5.76 10.39 17.87
N HIS A 145 -5.44 9.63 18.94
CA HIS A 145 -4.10 9.11 19.20
C HIS A 145 -4.03 7.60 19.00
N ILE A 146 -2.96 7.11 18.37
CA ILE A 146 -2.69 5.67 18.23
C ILE A 146 -2.40 5.08 19.60
N LYS A 147 -3.20 4.10 20.02
CA LYS A 147 -3.06 3.37 21.29
C LYS A 147 -2.36 2.02 21.12
N ASN A 148 -2.60 1.34 20.02
CA ASN A 148 -2.00 0.04 19.73
C ASN A 148 -1.81 -0.14 18.22
N ILE A 149 -0.72 -0.78 17.85
CA ILE A 149 -0.44 -1.30 16.50
C ILE A 149 -0.26 -2.80 16.65
N GLY A 150 -0.85 -3.60 15.77
CA GLY A 150 -0.81 -5.04 15.87
C GLY A 150 -1.06 -5.75 14.55
N GLU A 151 -0.81 -7.07 14.56
CA GLU A 151 -1.17 -7.99 13.52
C GLU A 151 -2.11 -9.07 14.06
N THR A 152 -2.90 -9.68 13.20
CA THR A 152 -3.73 -10.82 13.57
C THR A 152 -4.22 -11.58 12.34
N ASN A 153 -4.51 -12.85 12.52
CA ASN A 153 -5.25 -13.67 11.54
C ASN A 153 -6.78 -13.62 11.74
N ASN A 154 -7.26 -12.94 12.81
CA ASN A 154 -8.68 -12.84 13.14
C ASN A 154 -8.93 -11.53 13.89
N LEU A 155 -9.34 -10.49 13.15
CA LEU A 155 -9.52 -9.15 13.71
C LEU A 155 -10.60 -9.10 14.82
N PRO A 156 -11.80 -9.71 14.67
CA PRO A 156 -12.82 -9.70 15.72
C PRO A 156 -12.31 -10.24 17.06
N ARG A 157 -11.67 -11.42 17.03
CA ARG A 157 -11.10 -12.02 18.24
C ARG A 157 -10.05 -11.10 18.88
N ARG A 158 -9.17 -10.52 18.06
CA ARG A 158 -8.10 -9.64 18.55
C ARG A 158 -8.63 -8.36 19.18
N LEU A 159 -9.64 -7.72 18.59
CA LEU A 159 -10.23 -6.50 19.15
C LEU A 159 -10.94 -6.79 20.48
N LYS A 160 -11.65 -7.94 20.58
CA LYS A 160 -12.24 -8.39 21.84
C LYS A 160 -11.17 -8.60 22.93
N GLU A 161 -10.03 -9.25 22.60
CA GLU A 161 -8.91 -9.41 23.51
C GLU A 161 -8.36 -8.05 23.98
N LYS A 162 -8.19 -7.09 23.06
CA LYS A 162 -7.72 -5.74 23.38
C LYS A 162 -8.70 -4.97 24.27
N LYS A 163 -9.99 -5.07 24.00
CA LYS A 163 -11.05 -4.49 24.86
C LYS A 163 -11.01 -5.07 26.27
N ASN A 164 -10.83 -6.39 26.41
CA ASN A 164 -10.70 -7.07 27.71
C ASN A 164 -9.41 -6.67 28.45
N GLN A 165 -8.35 -6.28 27.74
CA GLN A 165 -7.10 -5.74 28.29
C GLN A 165 -7.20 -4.26 28.67
N GLY A 166 -8.37 -3.64 28.54
CA GLY A 166 -8.59 -2.22 28.85
C GLY A 166 -8.01 -1.26 27.81
N VAL A 167 -7.75 -1.69 26.57
CA VAL A 167 -7.31 -0.81 25.50
C VAL A 167 -8.49 0.04 25.03
N PRO A 168 -8.48 1.38 25.23
CA PRO A 168 -9.55 2.23 24.74
C PRO A 168 -9.51 2.35 23.22
N MET A 169 -10.69 2.39 22.56
CA MET A 169 -10.80 2.45 21.11
C MET A 169 -12.05 3.19 20.65
N ASP A 170 -11.85 4.17 19.77
CA ASP A 170 -12.92 4.86 19.03
C ASP A 170 -12.92 4.44 17.57
N GLU A 171 -11.71 4.22 17.04
CA GLU A 171 -11.51 3.88 15.64
C GLU A 171 -10.47 2.76 15.50
N VAL A 172 -10.70 1.91 14.51
CA VAL A 172 -9.74 0.89 14.10
C VAL A 172 -9.53 1.00 12.60
N TYR A 173 -8.28 1.12 12.20
CA TYR A 173 -7.87 1.08 10.80
C TYR A 173 -7.04 -0.17 10.55
N TYR A 174 -7.14 -0.74 9.34
CA TYR A 174 -6.44 -1.98 9.01
C TYR A 174 -6.04 -2.03 7.52
N SER A 175 -5.03 -2.85 7.24
CA SER A 175 -4.68 -3.30 5.88
C SER A 175 -4.90 -4.79 5.76
N LEU A 176 -5.48 -5.25 4.63
CA LEU A 176 -5.69 -6.66 4.34
C LEU A 176 -4.34 -7.35 4.07
N MET A 177 -4.13 -8.49 4.75
CA MET A 177 -2.90 -9.28 4.67
C MET A 177 -3.20 -10.76 4.32
N ASN A 178 -4.31 -11.03 3.63
CA ASN A 178 -4.79 -12.39 3.34
C ASN A 178 -3.81 -13.21 2.51
N THR A 179 -2.99 -12.57 1.69
CA THR A 179 -2.00 -13.21 0.82
C THR A 179 -0.59 -13.22 1.42
N CYS A 180 -0.42 -12.70 2.63
CA CYS A 180 0.87 -12.64 3.32
C CYS A 180 1.06 -13.83 4.27
N SER A 181 2.30 -14.30 4.41
CA SER A 181 2.67 -15.26 5.45
C SER A 181 2.54 -14.62 6.84
N ASP A 182 2.55 -15.44 7.88
CA ASP A 182 2.52 -14.97 9.26
C ASP A 182 3.77 -14.14 9.59
N ASP A 183 4.94 -14.54 9.07
CA ASP A 183 6.18 -13.81 9.28
C ASP A 183 6.18 -12.47 8.53
N GLU A 184 5.66 -12.42 7.32
CA GLU A 184 5.50 -11.15 6.59
C GLU A 184 4.57 -10.20 7.35
N ARG A 185 3.47 -10.68 7.94
CA ARG A 185 2.57 -9.87 8.76
C ARG A 185 3.26 -9.30 9.99
N LYS A 186 4.01 -10.14 10.73
CA LYS A 186 4.80 -9.72 11.90
C LYS A 186 5.88 -8.70 11.54
N ASN A 187 6.53 -8.87 10.38
CA ASN A 187 7.52 -7.92 9.89
C ASN A 187 6.88 -6.56 9.60
N TRP A 188 5.68 -6.53 9.01
CA TRP A 188 4.94 -5.28 8.79
C TRP A 188 4.46 -4.64 10.10
N GLU A 189 4.00 -5.42 11.07
CA GLU A 189 3.70 -4.92 12.42
C GLU A 189 4.94 -4.23 13.02
N SER A 190 6.08 -4.94 13.03
CA SER A 190 7.34 -4.41 13.55
C SER A 190 7.78 -3.13 12.82
N PHE A 191 7.62 -3.09 11.50
CA PHE A 191 7.91 -1.90 10.70
C PHE A 191 7.07 -0.70 11.15
N HIS A 192 5.76 -0.86 11.31
CA HIS A 192 4.87 0.23 11.71
C HIS A 192 5.09 0.68 13.16
N ILE A 193 5.42 -0.25 14.06
CA ILE A 193 5.79 0.11 15.43
C ILE A 193 7.09 0.91 15.45
N LYS A 194 8.13 0.49 14.71
CA LYS A 194 9.40 1.23 14.60
C LYS A 194 9.20 2.62 13.99
N LYS A 195 8.35 2.73 12.96
CA LYS A 195 7.98 4.02 12.36
C LYS A 195 7.32 4.93 13.38
N TYR A 196 6.36 4.43 14.15
CA TYR A 196 5.71 5.18 15.23
C TYR A 196 6.72 5.66 16.27
N VAL A 197 7.65 4.78 16.72
CA VAL A 197 8.71 5.15 17.68
C VAL A 197 9.61 6.26 17.13
N LYS A 198 9.99 6.20 15.85
CA LYS A 198 10.79 7.25 15.19
C LYS A 198 10.07 8.60 15.18
N GLU A 199 8.75 8.60 15.00
CA GLU A 199 7.92 9.82 14.91
C GLU A 199 7.53 10.38 16.28
N HIS A 200 7.38 9.53 17.32
CA HIS A 200 6.79 9.91 18.62
C HIS A 200 7.73 9.70 19.82
N GLY A 201 8.94 9.17 19.60
CA GLY A 201 9.94 8.97 20.67
C GLY A 201 9.69 7.78 21.60
N GLY A 202 8.59 7.03 21.44
CA GLY A 202 8.25 5.88 22.30
C GLY A 202 7.25 4.94 21.65
N LEU A 203 7.02 3.79 22.29
CA LEU A 203 6.02 2.80 21.83
C LEU A 203 4.59 3.36 21.92
N PRO A 204 3.64 2.90 21.07
CA PRO A 204 2.22 3.12 21.33
C PRO A 204 1.87 2.64 22.75
N PRO A 205 1.00 3.35 23.50
CA PRO A 205 0.80 3.11 24.94
C PRO A 205 0.45 1.67 25.34
N HIS A 206 -0.16 0.90 24.45
CA HIS A 206 -0.54 -0.49 24.68
C HIS A 206 0.24 -1.49 23.81
N ASN A 207 1.44 -1.09 23.34
CA ASN A 207 2.43 -2.02 22.80
C ASN A 207 3.54 -2.19 23.83
N TYR A 208 3.85 -3.45 24.19
CA TYR A 208 4.84 -3.76 25.23
C TYR A 208 6.24 -4.06 24.67
N GLN A 209 6.38 -4.18 23.35
CA GLN A 209 7.65 -4.49 22.67
C GLN A 209 7.64 -3.98 21.22
N LEU A 210 8.82 -3.85 20.63
CA LEU A 210 9.04 -3.39 19.23
C LEU A 210 8.53 -4.35 18.13
N GLY A 211 7.75 -5.36 18.49
CA GLY A 211 7.41 -6.49 17.64
C GLY A 211 8.46 -7.61 17.76
N ARG A 212 8.08 -8.84 17.40
CA ARG A 212 9.03 -9.96 17.43
C ARG A 212 9.97 -9.81 16.24
N ASN A 213 11.26 -9.57 16.50
CA ASN A 213 12.29 -9.78 15.50
C ASN A 213 12.31 -11.27 15.17
N THR A 214 11.78 -11.66 14.02
CA THR A 214 12.25 -12.88 13.38
C THR A 214 13.66 -12.55 12.90
N THR A 215 14.66 -13.04 13.61
CA THR A 215 16.06 -13.09 13.16
C THR A 215 16.09 -13.66 11.75
N GLN A 216 16.83 -12.98 10.89
CA GLN A 216 17.15 -13.39 9.53
C GLN A 216 17.80 -14.78 9.51
#